data_0aaeccfb7cd8d3ff664751518857112d
#
_entry.id   0aaeccfb7cd8d3ff664751518857112d
#
_cell.length_a   1.000
_cell.length_b   1.000
_cell.length_c   1.000
_cell.angle_alpha   90.00
_cell.angle_beta   90.00
_cell.angle_gamma   90.00
#
_symmetry.space_group_name_H-M   'P 1'
#
loop_
_entity.id
_entity.type
_entity.pdbx_description
1 polymer ?
#
loop_
_entity_poly.entity_id
_entity_poly.type
_entity_poly.pdbx_seq_one_letter_code
_entity_poly.pdbx_strand_id
1 'polypeptide(L)'
;MTKIVVGKPATPTPIMSAQMKSITVNPTWNIPDSIAAKEYLPLLQQDPTILERMGLNVSYNSDGSIHLSQPPGEQNALGQIRFNFPNKFLVYQHDSNQKQFFANDRRAESHGCMRVQDPVKYAEVLLSIVRPGEGYTQDRIHRMYGAYESDIQFPTFIPVHLTYQTAFVNDQGKLEFREDIYGRDRALLAVLNGAERKVADVPIQYKEYVTRRQALPDNPWGGWAGRGYTGGTSFFTQLFGGPSTRTAPVPRRPVAQYRAYYQ
;
A
#
# COMPACT_ATOMS: atom_id res chain seq x y z
N MET A 1 17.92 -11.25 9.97
CA MET A 1 16.77 -10.44 10.48
C MET A 1 16.81 -9.07 9.83
N THR A 2 15.65 -8.44 9.53
CA THR A 2 15.55 -7.06 9.03
C THR A 2 14.50 -6.29 9.85
N LYS A 3 14.70 -4.96 10.00
CA LYS A 3 13.71 -4.13 10.68
C LYS A 3 12.53 -3.82 9.76
N ILE A 4 11.35 -3.65 10.37
CA ILE A 4 10.13 -3.23 9.67
C ILE A 4 9.53 -1.99 10.32
N VAL A 5 8.82 -1.18 9.52
CA VAL A 5 7.90 -0.14 9.97
C VAL A 5 6.48 -0.63 9.74
N VAL A 6 5.66 -0.60 10.76
CA VAL A 6 4.29 -1.13 10.77
C VAL A 6 3.24 -0.03 10.87
N GLY A 7 1.98 -0.39 10.84
CA GLY A 7 0.86 0.54 10.93
C GLY A 7 0.81 1.32 12.25
N LYS A 8 0.30 2.55 12.18
CA LYS A 8 -0.04 3.36 13.37
C LYS A 8 -1.13 2.68 14.21
N PRO A 9 -1.30 3.01 15.50
CA PRO A 9 -2.41 2.48 16.30
C PRO A 9 -3.80 2.68 15.68
N ALA A 10 -4.00 3.77 14.94
CA ALA A 10 -5.25 4.04 14.22
C ALA A 10 -5.45 3.19 12.96
N THR A 11 -4.37 2.64 12.40
CA THR A 11 -4.36 1.80 11.20
C THR A 11 -3.38 0.63 11.39
N PRO A 12 -3.66 -0.28 12.35
CA PRO A 12 -2.70 -1.30 12.75
C PRO A 12 -2.44 -2.32 11.64
N THR A 13 -1.22 -2.84 11.60
CA THR A 13 -0.91 -4.00 10.76
C THR A 13 -1.68 -5.21 11.27
N PRO A 14 -2.39 -5.95 10.38
CA PRO A 14 -3.21 -7.10 10.78
C PRO A 14 -2.37 -8.29 11.23
N ILE A 15 -2.91 -9.09 12.17
CA ILE A 15 -2.46 -10.48 12.40
C ILE A 15 -3.13 -11.34 11.35
N MET A 16 -2.35 -12.02 10.52
CA MET A 16 -2.88 -12.85 9.44
C MET A 16 -1.84 -13.80 8.87
N SER A 17 -2.30 -14.77 8.11
CA SER A 17 -1.46 -15.60 7.25
C SER A 17 -1.89 -15.43 5.80
N ALA A 18 -0.91 -15.41 4.88
CA ALA A 18 -1.14 -15.32 3.45
C ALA A 18 -0.03 -16.05 2.69
N GLN A 19 -0.14 -16.08 1.36
CA GLN A 19 0.86 -16.65 0.47
C GLN A 19 1.47 -15.52 -0.37
N MET A 20 2.79 -15.33 -0.27
CA MET A 20 3.52 -14.42 -1.15
C MET A 20 3.66 -15.07 -2.51
N LYS A 21 3.25 -14.35 -3.55
CA LYS A 21 3.14 -14.86 -4.93
C LYS A 21 4.13 -14.24 -5.89
N SER A 22 4.60 -13.04 -5.61
CA SER A 22 5.51 -12.31 -6.50
C SER A 22 6.24 -11.18 -5.78
N ILE A 23 7.28 -10.68 -6.44
CA ILE A 23 7.95 -9.42 -6.13
C ILE A 23 7.73 -8.50 -7.34
N THR A 24 7.37 -7.26 -7.08
CA THR A 24 7.33 -6.19 -8.09
C THR A 24 8.53 -5.26 -7.89
N VAL A 25 9.35 -5.10 -8.90
CA VAL A 25 10.42 -4.10 -8.95
C VAL A 25 9.90 -2.86 -9.68
N ASN A 26 10.24 -1.67 -9.19
CA ASN A 26 9.72 -0.37 -9.64
C ASN A 26 8.18 -0.31 -9.59
N PRO A 27 7.55 -0.52 -8.42
CA PRO A 27 6.11 -0.57 -8.34
C PRO A 27 5.47 0.78 -8.63
N THR A 28 4.37 0.78 -9.35
CA THR A 28 3.41 1.89 -9.33
C THR A 28 2.62 1.83 -8.03
N TRP A 29 2.52 2.93 -7.32
CA TRP A 29 1.66 3.01 -6.15
C TRP A 29 0.25 3.51 -6.55
N ASN A 30 -0.69 2.60 -6.64
CA ASN A 30 -2.11 2.96 -6.72
C ASN A 30 -2.58 3.33 -5.32
N ILE A 31 -2.94 4.61 -5.14
CA ILE A 31 -3.29 5.15 -3.82
C ILE A 31 -4.69 4.66 -3.44
N PRO A 32 -4.86 3.96 -2.30
CA PRO A 32 -6.18 3.53 -1.85
C PRO A 32 -7.13 4.71 -1.67
N ASP A 33 -8.40 4.54 -2.05
CA ASP A 33 -9.42 5.60 -1.99
C ASP A 33 -9.54 6.23 -0.60
N SER A 34 -9.38 5.42 0.45
CA SER A 34 -9.41 5.91 1.83
C SER A 34 -8.27 6.85 2.20
N ILE A 35 -7.10 6.65 1.59
CA ILE A 35 -5.93 7.53 1.76
C ILE A 35 -6.11 8.76 0.86
N ALA A 36 -6.51 8.54 -0.40
CA ALA A 36 -6.81 9.62 -1.34
C ALA A 36 -7.80 10.63 -0.73
N ALA A 37 -8.93 10.14 -0.19
CA ALA A 37 -9.97 10.98 0.38
C ALA A 37 -9.53 11.74 1.65
N LYS A 38 -8.67 11.13 2.48
CA LYS A 38 -8.28 11.74 3.77
C LYS A 38 -7.08 12.67 3.66
N GLU A 39 -6.13 12.35 2.79
CA GLU A 39 -4.82 13.02 2.78
C GLU A 39 -4.62 13.88 1.53
N TYR A 40 -5.07 13.43 0.37
CA TYR A 40 -4.76 14.09 -0.90
C TYR A 40 -5.88 15.01 -1.41
N LEU A 41 -7.14 14.60 -1.32
CA LEU A 41 -8.26 15.44 -1.79
C LEU A 41 -8.40 16.76 -1.01
N PRO A 42 -8.18 16.84 0.32
CA PRO A 42 -8.17 18.12 1.02
C PRO A 42 -7.03 19.04 0.57
N LEU A 43 -5.87 18.49 0.17
CA LEU A 43 -4.77 19.30 -0.37
C LEU A 43 -5.10 19.85 -1.75
N LEU A 44 -5.74 19.04 -2.59
CA LEU A 44 -6.17 19.45 -3.93
C LEU A 44 -7.18 20.62 -3.88
N GLN A 45 -8.01 20.67 -2.84
CA GLN A 45 -8.95 21.79 -2.64
C GLN A 45 -8.25 23.10 -2.31
N GLN A 46 -7.08 23.04 -1.64
CA GLN A 46 -6.29 24.20 -1.26
C GLN A 46 -5.40 24.68 -2.41
N ASP A 47 -4.84 23.73 -3.14
CA ASP A 47 -3.92 23.99 -4.24
C ASP A 47 -4.11 22.94 -5.35
N PRO A 48 -4.73 23.30 -6.49
CA PRO A 48 -4.98 22.38 -7.60
C PRO A 48 -3.71 21.75 -8.21
N THR A 49 -2.54 22.36 -8.01
CA THR A 49 -1.27 21.89 -8.58
C THR A 49 -0.47 20.99 -7.63
N ILE A 50 -0.93 20.83 -6.38
CA ILE A 50 -0.17 20.14 -5.33
C ILE A 50 0.14 18.68 -5.70
N LEU A 51 -0.82 17.97 -6.27
CA LEU A 51 -0.66 16.55 -6.60
C LEU A 51 0.39 16.35 -7.69
N GLU A 52 0.42 17.21 -8.70
CA GLU A 52 1.44 17.18 -9.76
C GLU A 52 2.82 17.44 -9.18
N ARG A 53 2.97 18.45 -8.31
CA ARG A 53 4.25 18.72 -7.61
C ARG A 53 4.70 17.59 -6.71
N MET A 54 3.78 16.79 -6.19
CA MET A 54 4.07 15.57 -5.44
C MET A 54 4.37 14.36 -6.33
N GLY A 55 4.39 14.54 -7.66
CA GLY A 55 4.64 13.48 -8.62
C GLY A 55 3.50 12.46 -8.70
N LEU A 56 2.26 12.88 -8.43
CA LEU A 56 1.07 12.04 -8.51
C LEU A 56 0.35 12.23 -9.83
N ASN A 57 -0.07 11.12 -10.42
CA ASN A 57 -0.95 11.11 -11.58
C ASN A 57 -2.41 11.07 -11.11
N VAL A 58 -3.23 11.92 -11.71
CA VAL A 58 -4.67 11.97 -11.48
C VAL A 58 -5.36 11.42 -12.73
N SER A 59 -6.22 10.43 -12.56
CA SER A 59 -7.07 9.91 -13.63
C SER A 59 -8.51 9.80 -13.15
N TYR A 60 -9.45 9.77 -14.09
CA TYR A 60 -10.87 9.68 -13.81
C TYR A 60 -11.41 8.36 -14.34
N ASN A 61 -12.12 7.65 -13.50
CA ASN A 61 -12.84 6.46 -13.90
C ASN A 61 -14.11 6.83 -14.68
N SER A 62 -14.70 5.86 -15.38
CA SER A 62 -15.93 6.06 -16.16
C SER A 62 -17.14 6.49 -15.32
N ASP A 63 -17.12 6.23 -14.01
CA ASP A 63 -18.13 6.64 -13.04
C ASP A 63 -17.86 8.02 -12.42
N GLY A 64 -16.82 8.74 -12.90
CA GLY A 64 -16.41 10.05 -12.40
C GLY A 64 -15.58 10.01 -11.12
N SER A 65 -15.29 8.85 -10.55
CA SER A 65 -14.40 8.76 -9.40
C SER A 65 -12.96 9.06 -9.78
N ILE A 66 -12.22 9.65 -8.84
CA ILE A 66 -10.81 10.00 -9.03
C ILE A 66 -9.94 8.81 -8.64
N HIS A 67 -9.00 8.48 -9.50
CA HIS A 67 -7.93 7.52 -9.22
C HIS A 67 -6.60 8.25 -9.15
N LEU A 68 -5.90 8.10 -8.02
CA LEU A 68 -4.57 8.66 -7.80
C LEU A 68 -3.53 7.56 -7.87
N SER A 69 -2.44 7.82 -8.58
CA SER A 69 -1.30 6.90 -8.62
C SER A 69 0.02 7.66 -8.60
N GLN A 70 1.05 7.00 -8.10
CA GLN A 70 2.41 7.48 -8.14
C GLN A 70 3.25 6.55 -9.02
N PRO A 71 3.90 7.07 -10.07
CA PRO A 71 4.71 6.26 -10.97
C PRO A 71 5.96 5.72 -10.25
N PRO A 72 6.65 4.71 -10.82
CA PRO A 72 7.95 4.27 -10.35
C PRO A 72 8.95 5.43 -10.22
N GLY A 73 9.83 5.35 -9.23
CA GLY A 73 10.89 6.35 -9.02
C GLY A 73 11.30 6.48 -7.56
N GLU A 74 12.33 7.27 -7.31
CA GLU A 74 12.91 7.47 -5.97
C GLU A 74 11.93 8.11 -4.99
N GLN A 75 10.99 8.93 -5.48
CA GLN A 75 9.96 9.59 -4.67
C GLN A 75 8.76 8.69 -4.37
N ASN A 76 8.67 7.52 -5.01
CA ASN A 76 7.54 6.62 -4.80
C ASN A 76 7.48 6.16 -3.34
N ALA A 77 6.29 6.26 -2.73
CA ALA A 77 6.09 5.90 -1.32
C ALA A 77 6.33 4.41 -1.05
N LEU A 78 6.21 3.54 -2.07
CA LEU A 78 6.52 2.11 -1.98
C LEU A 78 8.01 1.81 -2.15
N GLY A 79 8.84 2.82 -2.47
CA GLY A 79 10.23 2.63 -2.84
C GLY A 79 10.37 1.82 -4.14
N GLN A 80 11.42 1.02 -4.25
CA GLN A 80 11.78 0.32 -5.48
C GLN A 80 11.29 -1.14 -5.54
N ILE A 81 10.80 -1.70 -4.43
CA ILE A 81 10.39 -3.12 -4.39
C ILE A 81 9.10 -3.27 -3.56
N ARG A 82 8.15 -4.05 -4.09
CA ARG A 82 6.93 -4.49 -3.39
C ARG A 82 6.86 -6.01 -3.39
N PHE A 83 6.51 -6.60 -2.24
CA PHE A 83 6.35 -8.02 -2.01
C PHE A 83 4.85 -8.33 -1.91
N ASN A 84 4.34 -9.12 -2.84
CA ASN A 84 2.90 -9.29 -3.04
C ASN A 84 2.40 -10.60 -2.42
N PHE A 85 1.55 -10.48 -1.40
CA PHE A 85 0.78 -11.56 -0.80
C PHE A 85 -0.70 -11.14 -0.71
N PRO A 86 -1.49 -11.38 -1.77
CA PRO A 86 -2.88 -10.94 -1.85
C PRO A 86 -3.68 -11.36 -0.61
N ASN A 87 -4.43 -10.43 -0.03
CA ASN A 87 -5.20 -10.63 1.18
C ASN A 87 -6.36 -9.63 1.28
N LYS A 88 -7.35 -9.91 2.11
CA LYS A 88 -8.56 -9.08 2.29
C LYS A 88 -8.30 -7.71 2.92
N PHE A 89 -7.15 -7.53 3.59
CA PHE A 89 -6.79 -6.27 4.23
C PHE A 89 -6.03 -5.32 3.30
N LEU A 90 -5.70 -5.75 2.09
CA LEU A 90 -4.95 -4.99 1.08
C LEU A 90 -3.59 -4.51 1.60
N VAL A 91 -2.97 -5.24 2.54
CA VAL A 91 -1.63 -4.94 3.02
C VAL A 91 -0.57 -5.74 2.28
N TYR A 92 0.61 -5.19 2.15
CA TYR A 92 1.78 -5.81 1.52
C TYR A 92 3.06 -5.34 2.22
N GLN A 93 4.17 -6.00 1.94
CA GLN A 93 5.50 -5.51 2.33
C GLN A 93 6.09 -4.72 1.16
N HIS A 94 6.87 -3.69 1.47
CA HIS A 94 7.49 -2.87 0.44
C HIS A 94 8.74 -2.15 0.96
N ASP A 95 9.50 -1.60 0.06
CA ASP A 95 10.57 -0.67 0.31
C ASP A 95 10.02 0.67 0.84
N SER A 96 10.86 1.65 1.05
CA SER A 96 10.47 2.97 1.53
C SER A 96 11.44 4.04 1.04
N ASN A 97 10.92 5.17 0.60
CA ASN A 97 11.67 6.40 0.39
C ASN A 97 12.03 7.11 1.72
N GLN A 98 11.42 6.71 2.84
CA GLN A 98 11.60 7.31 4.17
C GLN A 98 12.43 6.38 5.07
N LYS A 99 13.71 6.20 4.76
CA LYS A 99 14.61 5.29 5.47
C LYS A 99 14.90 5.69 6.91
N GLN A 100 14.73 6.97 7.27
CA GLN A 100 14.95 7.48 8.63
C GLN A 100 14.08 6.81 9.69
N PHE A 101 12.90 6.32 9.34
CA PHE A 101 12.01 5.65 10.30
C PHE A 101 12.59 4.34 10.86
N PHE A 102 13.52 3.70 10.16
CA PHE A 102 14.16 2.47 10.66
C PHE A 102 15.14 2.72 11.81
N ALA A 103 15.56 3.97 12.03
CA ALA A 103 16.40 4.36 13.17
C ALA A 103 15.60 4.43 14.49
N ASN A 104 14.28 4.61 14.40
CA ASN A 104 13.42 4.75 15.57
C ASN A 104 13.25 3.40 16.29
N ASP A 105 13.14 3.44 17.63
CA ASP A 105 12.78 2.26 18.42
C ASP A 105 11.31 1.88 18.19
N ARG A 106 10.42 2.86 18.23
CA ARG A 106 9.02 2.68 17.86
C ARG A 106 8.83 2.99 16.37
N ARG A 107 8.43 1.96 15.62
CA ARG A 107 8.29 2.03 14.15
C ARG A 107 6.85 1.77 13.70
N ALA A 108 5.89 2.49 14.29
CA ALA A 108 4.46 2.41 13.99
C ALA A 108 4.00 3.67 13.24
N GLU A 109 4.37 3.78 11.95
CA GLU A 109 4.22 5.01 11.15
C GLU A 109 3.44 4.82 9.84
N SER A 110 3.08 3.58 9.46
CA SER A 110 2.40 3.31 8.20
C SER A 110 0.87 3.30 8.36
N HIS A 111 0.16 3.08 7.24
CA HIS A 111 -1.29 2.86 7.17
C HIS A 111 -1.67 1.38 7.22
N GLY A 112 -0.77 0.52 7.69
CA GLY A 112 -1.00 -0.92 7.83
C GLY A 112 -0.04 -1.78 7.04
N CYS A 113 0.45 -1.33 5.88
CA CYS A 113 1.51 -1.98 5.13
C CYS A 113 2.83 -1.99 5.91
N MET A 114 3.72 -2.92 5.58
CA MET A 114 5.00 -3.07 6.27
C MET A 114 6.14 -2.61 5.38
N ARG A 115 6.85 -1.55 5.81
CA ARG A 115 8.09 -1.12 5.16
C ARG A 115 9.23 -2.00 5.62
N VAL A 116 10.09 -2.42 4.71
CA VAL A 116 11.24 -3.29 4.97
C VAL A 116 12.53 -2.49 4.86
N GLN A 117 13.43 -2.61 5.85
CA GLN A 117 14.68 -1.86 5.88
C GLN A 117 15.61 -2.21 4.72
N ASP A 118 15.81 -3.52 4.49
CA ASP A 118 16.76 -4.04 3.50
C ASP A 118 16.01 -4.84 2.41
N PRO A 119 15.21 -4.16 1.54
CA PRO A 119 14.30 -4.84 0.62
C PRO A 119 15.05 -5.65 -0.45
N VAL A 120 16.22 -5.18 -0.90
CA VAL A 120 17.02 -5.88 -1.93
C VAL A 120 17.56 -7.19 -1.37
N LYS A 121 18.13 -7.16 -0.17
CA LYS A 121 18.61 -8.36 0.50
C LYS A 121 17.46 -9.33 0.82
N TYR A 122 16.31 -8.80 1.20
CA TYR A 122 15.13 -9.62 1.44
C TYR A 122 14.64 -10.27 0.15
N ALA A 123 14.59 -9.52 -0.97
CA ALA A 123 14.25 -10.06 -2.28
C ALA A 123 15.23 -11.15 -2.74
N GLU A 124 16.54 -10.94 -2.59
CA GLU A 124 17.58 -11.95 -2.89
C GLU A 124 17.31 -13.25 -2.14
N VAL A 125 17.09 -13.18 -0.81
CA VAL A 125 16.81 -14.37 0.01
C VAL A 125 15.54 -15.09 -0.45
N LEU A 126 14.46 -14.39 -0.71
CA LEU A 126 13.21 -15.00 -1.18
C LEU A 126 13.41 -15.67 -2.55
N LEU A 127 14.07 -14.97 -3.48
CA LEU A 127 14.32 -15.49 -4.83
C LEU A 127 15.29 -16.67 -4.84
N SER A 128 16.27 -16.70 -3.93
CA SER A 128 17.15 -17.87 -3.78
C SER A 128 16.40 -19.13 -3.33
N ILE A 129 15.27 -18.96 -2.63
CA ILE A 129 14.42 -20.07 -2.19
C ILE A 129 13.50 -20.55 -3.32
N VAL A 130 12.82 -19.62 -4.02
CA VAL A 130 11.76 -19.98 -4.98
C VAL A 130 12.26 -20.11 -6.41
N ARG A 131 13.43 -19.55 -6.73
CA ARG A 131 14.07 -19.56 -8.04
C ARG A 131 15.57 -19.89 -7.91
N PRO A 132 15.92 -21.02 -7.25
CA PRO A 132 17.32 -21.40 -7.07
C PRO A 132 18.01 -21.54 -8.43
N GLY A 133 19.22 -21.01 -8.54
CA GLY A 133 20.02 -21.10 -9.77
C GLY A 133 19.73 -20.00 -10.82
N GLU A 134 18.70 -19.19 -10.67
CA GLU A 134 18.45 -18.08 -11.61
C GLU A 134 19.35 -16.85 -11.36
N GLY A 135 20.17 -16.86 -10.31
CA GLY A 135 21.19 -15.82 -10.07
C GLY A 135 20.63 -14.44 -9.71
N TYR A 136 19.54 -14.37 -8.96
CA TYR A 136 19.00 -13.11 -8.42
C TYR A 136 19.84 -12.63 -7.23
N THR A 137 20.97 -12.01 -7.51
CA THR A 137 21.81 -11.31 -6.52
C THR A 137 21.29 -9.89 -6.30
N GLN A 138 21.75 -9.24 -5.20
CA GLN A 138 21.43 -7.83 -4.93
C GLN A 138 21.81 -6.92 -6.11
N ASP A 139 22.98 -7.13 -6.70
CA ASP A 139 23.45 -6.36 -7.86
C ASP A 139 22.55 -6.56 -9.08
N ARG A 140 22.07 -7.78 -9.32
CA ARG A 140 21.12 -8.02 -10.40
C ARG A 140 19.78 -7.32 -10.14
N ILE A 141 19.29 -7.35 -8.91
CA ILE A 141 18.04 -6.68 -8.53
C ILE A 141 18.20 -5.17 -8.66
N HIS A 142 19.31 -4.58 -8.22
CA HIS A 142 19.59 -3.16 -8.41
C HIS A 142 19.63 -2.76 -9.89
N ARG A 143 20.17 -3.59 -10.77
CA ARG A 143 20.18 -3.31 -12.22
C ARG A 143 18.77 -3.35 -12.85
N MET A 144 17.78 -3.89 -12.17
CA MET A 144 16.39 -3.84 -12.62
C MET A 144 15.69 -2.52 -12.28
N TYR A 145 16.31 -1.67 -11.45
CA TYR A 145 15.74 -0.36 -11.11
C TYR A 145 15.63 0.53 -12.33
N GLY A 146 14.49 1.21 -12.47
CA GLY A 146 14.21 2.05 -13.63
C GLY A 146 12.77 2.59 -13.63
N ALA A 147 12.33 3.01 -14.81
CA ALA A 147 11.04 3.69 -14.98
C ALA A 147 9.84 2.73 -15.18
N TYR A 148 10.09 1.42 -15.34
CA TYR A 148 9.03 0.47 -15.68
C TYR A 148 8.85 -0.59 -14.61
N GLU A 149 7.59 -0.84 -14.26
CA GLU A 149 7.19 -1.90 -13.33
C GLU A 149 7.52 -3.28 -13.93
N SER A 150 8.12 -4.15 -13.13
CA SER A 150 8.48 -5.51 -13.51
C SER A 150 8.12 -6.50 -12.41
N ASP A 151 7.33 -7.51 -12.74
CA ASP A 151 6.91 -8.56 -11.81
C ASP A 151 7.75 -9.82 -11.95
N ILE A 152 8.24 -10.32 -10.81
CA ILE A 152 8.91 -11.63 -10.69
C ILE A 152 7.94 -12.58 -9.99
N GLN A 153 7.27 -13.43 -10.76
CA GLN A 153 6.32 -14.40 -10.24
C GLN A 153 7.03 -15.56 -9.53
N PHE A 154 6.47 -16.04 -8.43
CA PHE A 154 7.01 -17.20 -7.71
C PHE A 154 6.40 -18.49 -8.27
N PRO A 155 7.21 -19.47 -8.71
CA PRO A 155 6.71 -20.79 -9.12
C PRO A 155 6.14 -21.57 -7.93
N THR A 156 6.67 -21.36 -6.73
CA THR A 156 6.15 -21.89 -5.46
C THR A 156 5.93 -20.75 -4.49
N PHE A 157 4.73 -20.67 -3.92
CA PHE A 157 4.39 -19.57 -3.03
C PHE A 157 5.05 -19.72 -1.65
N ILE A 158 5.41 -18.60 -1.05
CA ILE A 158 6.00 -18.54 0.29
C ILE A 158 4.92 -18.18 1.32
N PRO A 159 4.70 -18.98 2.37
CA PRO A 159 3.79 -18.60 3.44
C PRO A 159 4.33 -17.38 4.19
N VAL A 160 3.46 -16.41 4.44
CA VAL A 160 3.73 -15.20 5.20
C VAL A 160 2.82 -15.18 6.42
N HIS A 161 3.40 -15.08 7.61
CA HIS A 161 2.67 -14.95 8.87
C HIS A 161 2.98 -13.60 9.49
N LEU A 162 1.96 -12.75 9.62
CA LEU A 162 2.04 -11.51 10.36
C LEU A 162 1.57 -11.78 11.78
N THR A 163 2.49 -11.67 12.73
CA THR A 163 2.22 -11.91 14.16
C THR A 163 2.44 -10.65 14.97
N TYR A 164 1.84 -10.60 16.16
CA TYR A 164 2.09 -9.53 17.12
C TYR A 164 2.67 -10.14 18.39
N GLN A 165 3.91 -9.80 18.68
CA GLN A 165 4.65 -10.34 19.82
C GLN A 165 5.33 -9.19 20.55
N THR A 166 5.02 -9.04 21.81
CA THR A 166 5.61 -8.04 22.72
C THR A 166 6.65 -8.65 23.65
N ALA A 167 6.67 -9.98 23.75
CA ALA A 167 7.70 -10.75 24.45
C ALA A 167 8.21 -11.85 23.52
N PHE A 168 9.51 -11.95 23.36
CA PHE A 168 10.15 -12.98 22.53
C PHE A 168 11.59 -13.28 23.00
N VAL A 169 12.07 -14.44 22.65
CA VAL A 169 13.47 -14.82 22.89
C VAL A 169 14.28 -14.48 21.64
N ASN A 170 15.35 -13.71 21.79
CA ASN A 170 16.25 -13.36 20.69
C ASN A 170 17.20 -14.49 20.33
N ASP A 171 18.01 -14.32 19.26
CA ASP A 171 18.95 -15.32 18.75
C ASP A 171 20.04 -15.72 19.79
N GLN A 172 20.21 -14.94 20.86
CA GLN A 172 21.15 -15.19 21.97
C GLN A 172 20.47 -15.90 23.16
N GLY A 173 19.20 -16.30 23.03
CA GLY A 173 18.45 -16.95 24.11
C GLY A 173 17.95 -15.99 25.19
N LYS A 174 18.08 -14.66 25.01
CA LYS A 174 17.65 -13.64 25.96
C LYS A 174 16.20 -13.24 25.71
N LEU A 175 15.39 -13.19 26.77
CA LEU A 175 14.03 -12.67 26.71
C LEU A 175 14.06 -11.16 26.51
N GLU A 176 13.36 -10.68 25.49
CA GLU A 176 13.18 -9.27 25.16
C GLU A 176 11.70 -8.89 25.20
N PHE A 177 11.44 -7.63 25.55
CA PHE A 177 10.11 -7.04 25.57
C PHE A 177 10.03 -5.88 24.60
N ARG A 178 8.82 -5.66 24.08
CA ARG A 178 8.45 -4.52 23.25
C ARG A 178 7.20 -3.87 23.79
N GLU A 179 7.04 -2.58 23.51
CA GLU A 179 5.84 -1.82 23.87
C GLU A 179 4.59 -2.46 23.23
N ASP A 180 3.50 -2.56 23.99
CA ASP A 180 2.16 -2.97 23.50
C ASP A 180 1.49 -1.82 22.72
N ILE A 181 2.06 -1.48 21.54
CA ILE A 181 1.64 -0.33 20.74
C ILE A 181 0.18 -0.37 20.26
N TYR A 182 -0.41 -1.56 20.19
CA TYR A 182 -1.80 -1.77 19.77
C TYR A 182 -2.74 -2.07 20.94
N GLY A 183 -2.25 -2.14 22.17
CA GLY A 183 -3.04 -2.41 23.37
C GLY A 183 -3.60 -3.83 23.44
N ARG A 184 -3.03 -4.78 22.69
CA ARG A 184 -3.55 -6.16 22.61
C ARG A 184 -3.26 -6.97 23.86
N ASP A 185 -2.08 -6.82 24.45
CA ASP A 185 -1.71 -7.48 25.70
C ASP A 185 -2.54 -6.93 26.85
N ARG A 186 -2.76 -5.63 26.89
CA ARG A 186 -3.65 -4.98 27.86
C ARG A 186 -5.07 -5.57 27.77
N ALA A 187 -5.59 -5.71 26.55
CA ALA A 187 -6.92 -6.27 26.34
C ALA A 187 -6.99 -7.74 26.77
N LEU A 188 -5.97 -8.55 26.43
CA LEU A 188 -5.87 -9.94 26.82
C LEU A 188 -5.76 -10.08 28.35
N LEU A 189 -4.91 -9.28 28.99
CA LEU A 189 -4.73 -9.30 30.44
C LEU A 189 -6.03 -8.93 31.18
N ALA A 190 -6.80 -7.96 30.66
CA ALA A 190 -8.09 -7.62 31.24
C ALA A 190 -9.06 -8.81 31.22
N VAL A 191 -9.09 -9.57 30.11
CA VAL A 191 -9.90 -10.80 30.01
C VAL A 191 -9.41 -11.86 30.98
N LEU A 192 -8.10 -12.10 31.08
CA LEU A 192 -7.52 -13.08 32.00
C LEU A 192 -7.78 -12.72 33.47
N ASN A 193 -7.91 -11.44 33.79
CA ASN A 193 -8.24 -10.93 35.13
C ASN A 193 -9.76 -10.88 35.41
N GLY A 194 -10.59 -11.54 34.61
CA GLY A 194 -12.02 -11.66 34.82
C GLY A 194 -12.89 -10.53 34.30
N ALA A 195 -12.34 -9.63 33.45
CA ALA A 195 -13.20 -8.72 32.69
C ALA A 195 -14.10 -9.55 31.76
N GLU A 196 -15.43 -9.34 31.86
CA GLU A 196 -16.45 -10.10 31.10
C GLU A 196 -16.45 -9.86 29.59
N ARG A 197 -15.32 -9.58 28.99
CA ARG A 197 -15.17 -9.50 27.53
C ARG A 197 -14.75 -10.86 27.00
N LYS A 198 -15.58 -11.45 26.17
CA LYS A 198 -15.17 -12.61 25.36
C LYS A 198 -13.95 -12.21 24.53
N VAL A 199 -12.99 -13.11 24.38
CA VAL A 199 -11.77 -12.87 23.56
C VAL A 199 -12.15 -12.45 22.13
N ALA A 200 -13.30 -12.92 21.61
CA ALA A 200 -13.87 -12.50 20.33
C ALA A 200 -14.29 -11.01 20.30
N ASP A 201 -14.53 -10.39 21.46
CA ASP A 201 -14.92 -8.98 21.56
C ASP A 201 -13.74 -8.04 21.74
N VAL A 202 -12.50 -8.55 21.79
CA VAL A 202 -11.31 -7.72 21.62
C VAL A 202 -11.40 -7.17 20.21
N PRO A 203 -11.71 -5.87 20.05
CA PRO A 203 -11.92 -5.32 18.72
C PRO A 203 -10.59 -5.40 17.96
N ILE A 204 -10.46 -6.43 17.16
CA ILE A 204 -9.53 -6.41 16.06
C ILE A 204 -10.13 -5.35 15.14
N GLN A 205 -9.83 -4.07 15.41
CA GLN A 205 -10.25 -2.97 14.55
C GLN A 205 -9.49 -3.03 13.22
N TYR A 206 -9.65 -4.14 12.52
CA TYR A 206 -9.46 -4.12 11.09
C TYR A 206 -10.73 -3.50 10.51
N LYS A 207 -10.70 -2.24 10.18
CA LYS A 207 -11.59 -1.77 9.15
C LYS A 207 -11.28 -2.67 7.95
N GLU A 208 -12.16 -3.64 7.70
CA GLU A 208 -12.19 -4.23 6.37
C GLU A 208 -12.24 -3.05 5.43
N TYR A 209 -11.20 -2.87 4.65
CA TYR A 209 -11.30 -2.05 3.46
C TYR A 209 -12.14 -2.86 2.48
N VAL A 210 -13.43 -3.01 2.84
CA VAL A 210 -14.42 -3.38 1.88
C VAL A 210 -14.31 -2.26 0.84
N THR A 211 -13.99 -2.62 -0.37
CA THR A 211 -14.22 -1.83 -1.57
C THR A 211 -15.74 -1.67 -1.76
N ARG A 212 -16.44 -1.24 -0.73
CA ARG A 212 -17.65 -0.52 -0.91
C ARG A 212 -17.19 0.77 -1.59
N ARG A 213 -17.57 0.95 -2.84
CA ARG A 213 -17.74 2.25 -3.44
C ARG A 213 -18.47 3.10 -2.38
N GLN A 214 -17.75 3.69 -1.44
CA GLN A 214 -18.26 4.84 -0.74
C GLN A 214 -18.33 5.87 -1.85
N ALA A 215 -19.53 6.12 -2.33
CA ALA A 215 -19.80 7.38 -3.00
C ALA A 215 -19.08 8.41 -2.15
N LEU A 216 -18.11 9.12 -2.72
CA LEU A 216 -17.55 10.31 -2.11
C LEU A 216 -18.76 11.09 -1.62
N PRO A 217 -18.76 11.60 -0.37
CA PRO A 217 -19.88 12.37 0.14
C PRO A 217 -20.23 13.39 -0.92
N ASP A 218 -21.46 13.34 -1.37
CA ASP A 218 -22.05 14.05 -2.50
C ASP A 218 -21.06 14.97 -3.18
N ASN A 219 -20.40 14.40 -4.19
CA ASN A 219 -19.41 15.03 -5.07
C ASN A 219 -19.08 16.46 -4.60
N PRO A 220 -17.99 16.74 -3.86
CA PRO A 220 -17.66 18.11 -3.48
C PRO A 220 -17.54 19.03 -4.69
N TRP A 221 -17.52 18.43 -5.90
CA TRP A 221 -17.57 19.06 -7.21
C TRP A 221 -18.96 19.07 -7.85
N GLY A 222 -19.96 18.39 -7.29
CA GLY A 222 -21.35 18.32 -7.82
C GLY A 222 -22.07 19.65 -7.87
N GLY A 223 -21.67 20.60 -7.05
CA GLY A 223 -22.19 21.99 -7.13
C GLY A 223 -21.73 22.76 -8.36
N TRP A 224 -20.71 22.32 -9.06
CA TRP A 224 -20.17 22.99 -10.26
C TRP A 224 -20.61 22.33 -11.57
N ALA A 225 -20.95 21.05 -11.56
CA ALA A 225 -21.47 20.37 -12.74
C ALA A 225 -22.98 20.54 -12.97
N GLY A 226 -23.71 21.03 -11.97
CA GLY A 226 -25.16 21.11 -11.98
C GLY A 226 -25.80 22.44 -12.47
N ARG A 227 -25.01 23.46 -12.80
CA ARG A 227 -25.53 24.64 -13.51
C ARG A 227 -25.12 24.55 -14.96
N GLY A 228 -26.10 24.20 -15.78
CA GLY A 228 -25.98 24.08 -17.22
C GLY A 228 -25.20 25.23 -17.86
N TYR A 229 -23.96 24.96 -18.19
CA TYR A 229 -23.20 25.75 -19.13
C TYR A 229 -23.27 25.04 -20.48
N THR A 230 -24.27 25.40 -21.25
CA THR A 230 -24.30 25.12 -22.67
C THR A 230 -23.20 25.98 -23.32
N GLY A 231 -22.09 25.35 -23.70
CA GLY A 231 -21.11 25.96 -24.61
C GLY A 231 -19.84 26.50 -24.00
N GLY A 232 -19.29 25.90 -22.93
CA GLY A 232 -17.94 26.22 -22.44
C GLY A 232 -17.14 24.96 -22.10
N THR A 233 -15.86 24.94 -22.45
CA THR A 233 -14.90 23.95 -21.97
C THR A 233 -14.98 23.84 -20.45
N SER A 234 -15.04 22.61 -19.90
CA SER A 234 -15.10 22.40 -18.45
C SER A 234 -13.88 23.04 -17.78
N PHE A 235 -14.03 23.48 -16.53
CA PHE A 235 -12.94 24.04 -15.72
C PHE A 235 -11.68 23.17 -15.76
N PHE A 236 -11.85 21.83 -15.77
CA PHE A 236 -10.75 20.88 -15.86
C PHE A 236 -10.08 20.85 -17.23
N THR A 237 -10.82 21.07 -18.31
CA THR A 237 -10.25 21.20 -19.67
C THR A 237 -9.40 22.47 -19.78
N GLN A 238 -9.72 23.52 -19.04
CA GLN A 238 -8.92 24.76 -18.98
C GLN A 238 -7.68 24.61 -18.08
N LEU A 239 -7.76 23.83 -16.97
CA LEU A 239 -6.66 23.67 -16.03
C LEU A 239 -5.61 22.64 -16.48
N PHE A 240 -6.01 21.61 -17.21
CA PHE A 240 -5.15 20.47 -17.55
C PHE A 240 -4.97 20.28 -19.07
N GLY A 241 -5.38 21.25 -19.89
CA GLY A 241 -5.31 21.17 -21.34
C GLY A 241 -6.24 20.07 -21.89
N GLY A 242 -7.27 20.46 -22.65
CA GLY A 242 -8.13 19.50 -23.32
C GLY A 242 -7.34 18.57 -24.25
N PRO A 243 -7.89 17.38 -24.57
CA PRO A 243 -7.21 16.44 -25.42
C PRO A 243 -6.91 17.11 -26.78
N SER A 244 -5.63 17.27 -27.09
CA SER A 244 -5.21 17.64 -28.44
C SER A 244 -5.65 16.50 -29.36
N THR A 245 -6.52 16.80 -30.29
CA THR A 245 -7.02 15.89 -31.32
C THR A 245 -5.91 15.51 -32.28
N ARG A 246 -5.04 14.61 -31.85
CA ARG A 246 -4.15 13.79 -32.69
C ARG A 246 -3.59 12.67 -31.84
N THR A 247 -4.31 11.55 -31.73
CA THR A 247 -3.77 10.31 -31.19
C THR A 247 -4.12 9.15 -32.13
N ALA A 248 -3.06 8.49 -32.57
CA ALA A 248 -3.16 7.17 -33.12
C ALA A 248 -3.69 6.19 -32.03
N PRO A 249 -4.49 5.18 -32.37
CA PRO A 249 -5.06 4.28 -31.38
C PRO A 249 -3.99 3.42 -30.73
N VAL A 250 -3.82 3.58 -29.42
CA VAL A 250 -3.04 2.66 -28.57
C VAL A 250 -3.86 1.37 -28.42
N PRO A 251 -3.30 0.19 -28.66
CA PRO A 251 -4.03 -1.08 -28.52
C PRO A 251 -4.42 -1.30 -27.06
N ARG A 252 -5.71 -1.39 -26.80
CA ARG A 252 -6.28 -1.74 -25.48
C ARG A 252 -5.89 -3.17 -25.14
N ARG A 253 -5.07 -3.37 -24.12
CA ARG A 253 -4.97 -4.69 -23.46
C ARG A 253 -6.22 -4.93 -22.63
N PRO A 254 -6.80 -6.14 -22.65
CA PRO A 254 -8.05 -6.42 -21.95
C PRO A 254 -7.89 -6.37 -20.44
N VAL A 255 -8.79 -5.67 -19.77
CA VAL A 255 -8.92 -5.54 -18.30
C VAL A 255 -9.35 -6.86 -17.63
N ALA A 256 -9.51 -7.94 -18.38
CA ALA A 256 -10.10 -9.22 -17.94
C ALA A 256 -9.23 -10.04 -16.97
N GLN A 257 -7.95 -9.75 -16.78
CA GLN A 257 -7.07 -10.58 -15.95
C GLN A 257 -7.08 -10.26 -14.44
N TYR A 258 -7.65 -9.15 -14.00
CA TYR A 258 -7.70 -8.81 -12.57
C TYR A 258 -8.93 -9.36 -11.82
N ARG A 259 -9.94 -9.88 -12.54
CA ARG A 259 -11.16 -10.40 -11.91
C ARG A 259 -11.06 -11.83 -11.38
N ALA A 260 -10.03 -12.58 -11.74
CA ALA A 260 -9.86 -13.99 -11.37
C ALA A 260 -9.20 -14.26 -10.02
N TYR A 261 -8.79 -13.21 -9.28
CA TYR A 261 -8.08 -13.38 -8.01
C TYR A 261 -8.93 -13.09 -6.75
N TYR A 262 -10.25 -12.92 -6.92
CA TYR A 262 -11.18 -12.59 -5.82
C TYR A 262 -12.30 -13.63 -5.64
N GLN A 263 -12.06 -14.89 -6.01
CA GLN A 263 -12.88 -16.02 -5.56
C GLN A 263 -12.10 -16.94 -4.66
#